data_e695c7de8d00fa1954ccc06878f997b4
#
_entry.id   e695c7de8d00fa1954ccc06878f997b4
#
_cell.length_a   1.000
_cell.length_b   1.000
_cell.length_c   1.000
_cell.angle_alpha   90.00
_cell.angle_beta   90.00
_cell.angle_gamma   90.00
#
_symmetry.space_group_name_H-M   'P 1'
#
loop_
_entity.id
_entity.type
_entity.pdbx_description
1 polymer ?
#
loop_
_entity_poly.entity_id
_entity_poly.type
_entity_poly.pdbx_seq_one_letter_code
_entity_poly.pdbx_strand_id
1 'polypeptide(L)'
;MDQFTLNLLVIGASFALYFGIAFWARASSTAEFYAAGQGVGPVVNGMATAADWMSAASFISMAGLIAFGGYNNSVFLMGWTGGYVLLALLLAPYLRKFGKFTVPEFVGDRFYSTSARMVAVVCLLVISITYVIGQMVGVGVTFARFLEVSTTTGLLIGSAVVFAYAVFGGMKGITYTQVAQYIVLIIAYTIPAIFISLNLTGHFLPQLGFIGSYAPTGGDVYFLDKLDQVVTDLGFAAYTADTTNMLNMFLITMSLMIGTAGLPHVIIRFFTVPKVADARSSAGWALVFIALLYTVAPAVGSMARLNITTTFWPGAIDGETFSKPALSIAEIDSNPDLAWIRNWEKTGLLSFADKNGDGMIQYFNEKKPVADANKALGAANKALADAAADADKAPLEAAIVEAQAAVDAALADPANGIGGKTLAEQGIVGNELTTVNNDIMVLANPEIAALPGWVIALVAAGGLAAALSTAAGLLLAISSAISHDLIKGALNPNISEKGELLAARISMAFAIVLATWLGLNPPGFAAQVVALAFGLAAATIFPVLMMGIFSTFVTKEGAIAGMIVGLVATSVYIFMYLGWFFVPGTNWLPNTPDAHWFGISPAAFGPIG
;
A
#
# COMPACT_ATOMS: atom_id res chain seq x y z
N MET A 1 -31.02 9.68 1.84
CA MET A 1 -29.85 10.35 1.23
C MET A 1 -29.14 9.27 0.44
N ASP A 2 -28.81 9.52 -0.80
CA ASP A 2 -28.05 8.56 -1.60
C ASP A 2 -26.61 8.43 -1.09
N GLN A 3 -25.98 7.30 -1.35
CA GLN A 3 -24.65 6.95 -0.82
C GLN A 3 -23.56 7.94 -1.27
N PHE A 4 -23.64 8.40 -2.52
CA PHE A 4 -22.71 9.37 -3.07
C PHE A 4 -22.72 10.70 -2.30
N THR A 5 -23.91 11.26 -2.07
CA THR A 5 -24.07 12.49 -1.27
C THR A 5 -23.57 12.31 0.16
N LEU A 6 -23.83 11.15 0.78
CA LEU A 6 -23.34 10.86 2.13
C LEU A 6 -21.81 10.79 2.17
N ASN A 7 -21.18 10.14 1.19
CA ASN A 7 -19.72 10.12 1.05
C ASN A 7 -19.15 11.53 0.93
N LEU A 8 -19.72 12.36 0.05
CA LEU A 8 -19.27 13.75 -0.13
C LEU A 8 -19.40 14.58 1.15
N LEU A 9 -20.47 14.41 1.91
CA LEU A 9 -20.68 15.14 3.17
C LEU A 9 -19.65 14.73 4.22
N VAL A 10 -19.39 13.44 4.40
CA VAL A 10 -18.44 12.96 5.42
C VAL A 10 -17.01 13.31 5.03
N ILE A 11 -16.64 13.13 3.76
CA ILE A 11 -15.34 13.53 3.23
C ILE A 11 -15.18 15.05 3.34
N GLY A 12 -16.17 15.83 2.91
CA GLY A 12 -16.15 17.30 2.99
C GLY A 12 -16.03 17.82 4.41
N ALA A 13 -16.74 17.23 5.36
CA ALA A 13 -16.64 17.57 6.78
C ALA A 13 -15.24 17.27 7.34
N SER A 14 -14.65 16.12 6.99
CA SER A 14 -13.29 15.76 7.40
C SER A 14 -12.25 16.73 6.83
N PHE A 15 -12.37 17.11 5.55
CA PHE A 15 -11.49 18.10 4.95
C PHE A 15 -11.66 19.50 5.55
N ALA A 16 -12.88 19.94 5.81
CA ALA A 16 -13.13 21.22 6.49
C ALA A 16 -12.43 21.26 7.86
N LEU A 17 -12.48 20.14 8.59
CA LEU A 17 -11.76 20.00 9.86
C LEU A 17 -10.24 20.08 9.64
N TYR A 18 -9.68 19.34 8.68
CA TYR A 18 -8.23 19.31 8.44
C TYR A 18 -7.71 20.68 7.97
N PHE A 19 -8.39 21.34 7.04
CA PHE A 19 -8.03 22.69 6.60
C PHE A 19 -8.16 23.72 7.72
N GLY A 20 -9.22 23.61 8.54
CA GLY A 20 -9.42 24.47 9.70
C GLY A 20 -8.25 24.37 10.69
N ILE A 21 -7.83 23.14 11.01
CA ILE A 21 -6.68 22.89 11.90
C ILE A 21 -5.38 23.37 11.26
N ALA A 22 -5.13 23.05 9.98
CA ALA A 22 -3.91 23.44 9.28
C ALA A 22 -3.77 24.97 9.21
N PHE A 23 -4.86 25.68 8.99
CA PHE A 23 -4.86 27.14 8.98
C PHE A 23 -4.63 27.75 10.38
N TRP A 24 -5.29 27.20 11.41
CA TRP A 24 -5.12 27.59 12.79
C TRP A 24 -3.68 27.36 13.28
N ALA A 25 -3.09 26.20 12.97
CA ALA A 25 -1.77 25.80 13.42
C ALA A 25 -0.64 26.11 12.42
N ARG A 26 -0.87 26.98 11.44
CA ARG A 26 0.12 27.31 10.41
C ARG A 26 1.45 27.77 11.02
N ALA A 27 2.55 27.32 10.43
CA ALA A 27 3.89 27.70 10.86
C ALA A 27 4.23 29.14 10.43
N SER A 28 4.75 29.95 11.36
CA SER A 28 5.15 31.33 11.15
C SER A 28 6.67 31.53 11.13
N SER A 29 7.45 30.55 11.60
CA SER A 29 8.90 30.58 11.65
C SER A 29 9.49 29.28 11.10
N THR A 30 10.79 29.27 10.78
CA THR A 30 11.50 28.06 10.35
C THR A 30 11.52 26.99 11.44
N ALA A 31 11.65 27.36 12.71
CA ALA A 31 11.58 26.43 13.84
C ALA A 31 10.18 25.75 13.94
N GLU A 32 9.10 26.48 13.71
CA GLU A 32 7.75 25.91 13.65
C GLU A 32 7.56 25.05 12.38
N PHE A 33 8.17 25.46 11.25
CA PHE A 33 8.05 24.78 9.98
C PHE A 33 8.77 23.43 9.98
N TYR A 34 9.98 23.32 10.52
CA TYR A 34 10.78 22.08 10.49
C TYR A 34 10.56 21.18 11.71
N ALA A 35 10.32 21.73 12.89
CA ALA A 35 10.25 20.96 14.13
C ALA A 35 9.08 21.34 15.06
N ALA A 36 8.03 21.97 14.54
CA ALA A 36 6.85 22.42 15.32
C ALA A 36 7.23 23.25 16.58
N GLY A 37 8.33 24.01 16.53
CA GLY A 37 8.86 24.77 17.67
C GLY A 37 9.33 23.92 18.84
N GLN A 38 9.49 22.61 18.66
CA GLN A 38 9.85 21.63 19.72
C GLN A 38 8.89 21.68 20.93
N GLY A 39 7.63 21.98 20.70
CA GLY A 39 6.61 22.18 21.75
C GLY A 39 5.54 21.10 21.81
N VAL A 40 5.65 20.02 21.03
CA VAL A 40 4.60 18.99 20.92
C VAL A 40 4.69 18.02 22.11
N GLY A 41 3.56 17.84 22.80
CA GLY A 41 3.48 16.87 23.91
C GLY A 41 3.56 15.41 23.42
N PRO A 42 4.05 14.47 24.27
CA PRO A 42 4.36 13.11 23.85
C PRO A 42 3.16 12.31 23.32
N VAL A 43 1.97 12.47 23.89
CA VAL A 43 0.74 11.78 23.42
C VAL A 43 0.32 12.31 22.05
N VAL A 44 0.29 13.62 21.89
CA VAL A 44 -0.05 14.31 20.63
C VAL A 44 0.93 13.92 19.53
N ASN A 45 2.23 13.91 19.84
CA ASN A 45 3.24 13.47 18.89
C ASN A 45 3.13 11.96 18.58
N GLY A 46 2.76 11.14 19.57
CA GLY A 46 2.48 9.72 19.38
C GLY A 46 1.33 9.48 18.40
N MET A 47 0.21 10.22 18.56
CA MET A 47 -0.93 10.16 17.62
C MET A 47 -0.53 10.63 16.22
N ALA A 48 0.18 11.75 16.11
CA ALA A 48 0.64 12.28 14.83
C ALA A 48 1.61 11.30 14.14
N THR A 49 2.52 10.68 14.91
CA THR A 49 3.43 9.65 14.40
C THR A 49 2.66 8.40 13.93
N ALA A 50 1.65 7.98 14.68
CA ALA A 50 0.80 6.86 14.28
C ALA A 50 0.02 7.16 13.01
N ALA A 51 -0.50 8.37 12.83
CA ALA A 51 -1.15 8.79 11.58
C ALA A 51 -0.18 8.85 10.39
N ASP A 52 1.04 9.31 10.63
CA ASP A 52 2.11 9.35 9.63
C ASP A 52 2.56 7.94 9.21
N TRP A 53 2.48 7.01 10.14
CA TRP A 53 2.78 5.59 9.98
C TRP A 53 1.68 4.81 9.28
N MET A 54 0.42 5.01 9.69
CA MET A 54 -0.74 4.34 9.14
C MET A 54 -1.13 4.93 7.78
N SER A 55 -0.24 4.72 6.82
CA SER A 55 -0.26 5.20 5.45
C SER A 55 -1.31 4.50 4.59
N ALA A 56 -1.42 4.89 3.33
CA ALA A 56 -2.20 4.14 2.33
C ALA A 56 -1.79 2.66 2.29
N ALA A 57 -0.49 2.36 2.41
CA ALA A 57 -0.01 0.99 2.46
C ALA A 57 -0.57 0.20 3.65
N SER A 58 -0.66 0.82 4.83
CA SER A 58 -1.15 0.18 6.05
C SER A 58 -2.68 0.13 6.13
N PHE A 59 -3.36 1.23 5.78
CA PHE A 59 -4.81 1.31 5.88
C PHE A 59 -5.50 0.66 4.69
N ILE A 60 -5.06 0.96 3.46
CA ILE A 60 -5.76 0.56 2.23
C ILE A 60 -5.24 -0.79 1.74
N SER A 61 -3.92 -0.91 1.52
CA SER A 61 -3.32 -2.06 0.83
C SER A 61 -3.12 -3.31 1.69
N MET A 62 -2.86 -3.14 3.00
CA MET A 62 -2.43 -4.24 3.87
C MET A 62 -3.42 -5.39 3.92
N ALA A 63 -4.70 -5.08 4.09
CA ALA A 63 -5.73 -6.11 4.14
C ALA A 63 -5.85 -6.86 2.81
N GLY A 64 -5.71 -6.18 1.67
CA GLY A 64 -5.67 -6.82 0.36
C GLY A 64 -4.44 -7.69 0.16
N LEU A 65 -3.28 -7.22 0.60
CA LEU A 65 -2.04 -7.99 0.58
C LEU A 65 -2.18 -9.31 1.35
N ILE A 66 -2.78 -9.27 2.54
CA ILE A 66 -3.05 -10.44 3.38
C ILE A 66 -4.18 -11.29 2.79
N ALA A 67 -5.24 -10.68 2.26
CA ALA A 67 -6.39 -11.37 1.68
C ALA A 67 -5.99 -12.28 0.52
N PHE A 68 -5.18 -11.77 -0.40
CA PHE A 68 -4.79 -12.51 -1.62
C PHE A 68 -3.50 -13.32 -1.48
N GLY A 69 -2.57 -12.89 -0.64
CA GLY A 69 -1.30 -13.57 -0.43
C GLY A 69 -1.27 -14.54 0.76
N GLY A 70 -2.39 -14.70 1.46
CA GLY A 70 -2.48 -15.55 2.64
C GLY A 70 -1.82 -14.95 3.89
N TYR A 71 -1.85 -15.72 5.00
CA TYR A 71 -1.36 -15.25 6.29
C TYR A 71 0.15 -14.95 6.28
N ASN A 72 0.92 -15.57 5.40
CA ASN A 72 2.36 -15.32 5.26
C ASN A 72 2.68 -13.85 5.01
N ASN A 73 1.81 -13.13 4.33
CA ASN A 73 1.98 -11.69 4.11
C ASN A 73 1.79 -10.84 5.37
N SER A 74 1.41 -11.43 6.50
CA SER A 74 1.45 -10.77 7.80
C SER A 74 2.87 -10.37 8.23
N VAL A 75 3.92 -10.89 7.59
CA VAL A 75 5.31 -10.47 7.80
C VAL A 75 5.54 -8.99 7.53
N PHE A 76 4.73 -8.37 6.67
CA PHE A 76 4.77 -6.92 6.47
C PHE A 76 4.43 -6.16 7.75
N LEU A 77 3.40 -6.61 8.49
CA LEU A 77 3.05 -6.03 9.79
C LEU A 77 4.17 -6.21 10.81
N MET A 78 4.76 -7.41 10.84
CA MET A 78 5.85 -7.75 11.77
C MET A 78 7.10 -6.93 11.45
N GLY A 79 7.48 -6.82 10.18
CA GLY A 79 8.63 -6.03 9.74
C GLY A 79 8.47 -4.55 10.10
N TRP A 80 7.35 -3.94 9.75
CA TRP A 80 7.10 -2.53 10.06
C TRP A 80 7.04 -2.27 11.56
N THR A 81 6.29 -3.06 12.33
CA THR A 81 6.19 -2.89 13.79
C THR A 81 7.55 -3.10 14.45
N GLY A 82 8.28 -4.16 14.09
CA GLY A 82 9.61 -4.45 14.62
C GLY A 82 10.60 -3.33 14.34
N GLY A 83 10.54 -2.74 13.15
CA GLY A 83 11.37 -1.60 12.79
C GLY A 83 11.06 -0.33 13.57
N TYR A 84 9.79 -0.08 13.87
CA TYR A 84 9.43 1.04 14.76
C TYR A 84 9.93 0.82 16.19
N VAL A 85 9.84 -0.41 16.71
CA VAL A 85 10.42 -0.76 18.01
C VAL A 85 11.93 -0.52 18.01
N LEU A 86 12.64 -0.95 16.97
CA LEU A 86 14.07 -0.72 16.80
C LEU A 86 14.40 0.78 16.77
N LEU A 87 13.65 1.57 16.01
CA LEU A 87 13.79 3.02 15.95
C LEU A 87 13.56 3.66 17.33
N ALA A 88 12.48 3.29 18.00
CA ALA A 88 12.09 3.84 19.30
C ALA A 88 13.11 3.57 20.40
N LEU A 89 13.65 2.35 20.46
CA LEU A 89 14.58 1.93 21.51
C LEU A 89 16.01 2.37 21.24
N LEU A 90 16.49 2.25 19.99
CA LEU A 90 17.90 2.45 19.68
C LEU A 90 18.21 3.86 19.14
N LEU A 91 17.38 4.41 18.25
CA LEU A 91 17.76 5.63 17.54
C LEU A 91 17.13 6.91 18.11
N ALA A 92 15.86 6.88 18.47
CA ALA A 92 15.11 8.07 18.86
C ALA A 92 15.74 8.89 20.00
N PRO A 93 16.22 8.29 21.11
CA PRO A 93 16.84 9.05 22.18
C PRO A 93 18.13 9.75 21.77
N TYR A 94 18.95 9.09 20.94
CA TYR A 94 20.24 9.64 20.48
C TYR A 94 20.02 10.76 19.47
N LEU A 95 19.12 10.57 18.51
CA LEU A 95 18.76 11.58 17.52
C LEU A 95 18.18 12.83 18.19
N ARG A 96 17.28 12.65 19.17
CA ARG A 96 16.74 13.81 19.92
C ARG A 96 17.81 14.51 20.75
N LYS A 97 18.74 13.75 21.37
CA LYS A 97 19.86 14.32 22.13
C LYS A 97 20.81 15.11 21.24
N PHE A 98 21.03 14.67 20.00
CA PHE A 98 21.86 15.37 19.03
C PHE A 98 21.27 16.72 18.61
N GLY A 99 19.93 16.83 18.56
CA GLY A 99 19.20 18.10 18.52
C GLY A 99 19.15 18.81 17.17
N LYS A 100 19.23 18.07 16.06
CA LYS A 100 19.14 18.60 14.68
C LYS A 100 17.72 18.50 14.13
N PHE A 101 17.48 19.12 12.94
CA PHE A 101 16.15 19.14 12.33
C PHE A 101 15.95 18.06 11.28
N THR A 102 17.04 17.59 10.65
CA THR A 102 16.98 16.64 9.54
C THR A 102 17.99 15.52 9.68
N VAL A 103 17.72 14.40 8.98
CA VAL A 103 18.65 13.26 8.90
C VAL A 103 19.95 13.62 8.15
N PRO A 104 19.91 14.32 7.00
CA PRO A 104 21.14 14.75 6.33
C PRO A 104 22.00 15.69 7.19
N GLU A 105 21.39 16.57 7.98
CA GLU A 105 22.12 17.44 8.90
C GLU A 105 22.85 16.61 9.97
N PHE A 106 22.18 15.60 10.55
CA PHE A 106 22.81 14.67 11.46
C PHE A 106 24.04 13.99 10.82
N VAL A 107 23.89 13.45 9.60
CA VAL A 107 24.98 12.77 8.88
C VAL A 107 26.13 13.73 8.62
N GLY A 108 25.83 14.93 8.11
CA GLY A 108 26.84 15.96 7.84
C GLY A 108 27.67 16.34 9.06
N ASP A 109 27.01 16.58 10.19
CA ASP A 109 27.67 16.99 11.44
C ASP A 109 28.39 15.82 12.10
N ARG A 110 27.81 14.59 12.07
CA ARG A 110 28.43 13.40 12.65
C ARG A 110 29.75 13.03 11.98
N PHE A 111 29.82 13.19 10.66
CA PHE A 111 31.00 12.86 9.86
C PHE A 111 31.82 14.09 9.46
N TYR A 112 31.49 15.26 9.96
CA TYR A 112 32.17 16.54 9.63
C TYR A 112 32.36 16.74 8.12
N SER A 113 31.31 16.45 7.32
CA SER A 113 31.42 16.39 5.86
C SER A 113 30.15 16.90 5.17
N THR A 114 30.30 18.00 4.43
CA THR A 114 29.23 18.51 3.54
C THR A 114 28.91 17.51 2.42
N SER A 115 29.91 16.79 1.91
CA SER A 115 29.67 15.75 0.90
C SER A 115 28.82 14.60 1.44
N ALA A 116 29.07 14.13 2.66
CA ALA A 116 28.23 13.12 3.30
C ALA A 116 26.80 13.62 3.50
N ARG A 117 26.62 14.89 3.92
CA ARG A 117 25.30 15.54 3.99
C ARG A 117 24.58 15.53 2.65
N MET A 118 25.27 15.87 1.54
CA MET A 118 24.68 15.92 0.20
C MET A 118 24.27 14.53 -0.30
N VAL A 119 25.10 13.52 -0.07
CA VAL A 119 24.74 12.13 -0.43
C VAL A 119 23.52 11.67 0.39
N ALA A 120 23.46 12.00 1.68
CA ALA A 120 22.28 11.70 2.51
C ALA A 120 21.02 12.44 2.02
N VAL A 121 21.14 13.68 1.50
CA VAL A 121 20.01 14.39 0.85
C VAL A 121 19.52 13.60 -0.36
N VAL A 122 20.41 13.14 -1.24
CA VAL A 122 20.02 12.35 -2.42
C VAL A 122 19.33 11.05 -2.00
N CYS A 123 19.88 10.31 -1.03
CA CYS A 123 19.24 9.10 -0.50
C CYS A 123 17.83 9.39 0.04
N LEU A 124 17.69 10.45 0.86
CA LEU A 124 16.41 10.87 1.42
C LEU A 124 15.39 11.20 0.33
N LEU A 125 15.80 11.93 -0.71
CA LEU A 125 14.92 12.29 -1.82
C LEU A 125 14.43 11.06 -2.57
N VAL A 126 15.32 10.13 -2.92
CA VAL A 126 14.93 8.89 -3.62
C VAL A 126 13.99 8.05 -2.76
N ILE A 127 14.29 7.84 -1.48
CA ILE A 127 13.43 7.11 -0.54
C ILE A 127 12.05 7.76 -0.44
N SER A 128 12.02 9.07 -0.17
CA SER A 128 10.77 9.79 0.10
C SER A 128 9.90 9.92 -1.14
N ILE A 129 10.49 10.15 -2.32
CA ILE A 129 9.75 10.20 -3.60
C ILE A 129 9.15 8.82 -3.90
N THR A 130 9.93 7.74 -3.79
CA THR A 130 9.41 6.37 -3.98
C THR A 130 8.24 6.09 -3.04
N TYR A 131 8.33 6.51 -1.78
CA TYR A 131 7.24 6.32 -0.82
C TYR A 131 6.00 7.15 -1.18
N VAL A 132 6.17 8.42 -1.57
CA VAL A 132 5.04 9.30 -1.94
C VAL A 132 4.28 8.74 -3.15
N ILE A 133 4.95 8.07 -4.11
CA ILE A 133 4.26 7.40 -5.21
C ILE A 133 3.19 6.43 -4.67
N GLY A 134 3.54 5.58 -3.71
CA GLY A 134 2.58 4.65 -3.08
C GLY A 134 1.42 5.38 -2.36
N GLN A 135 1.67 6.55 -1.75
CA GLN A 135 0.61 7.35 -1.16
C GLN A 135 -0.32 7.93 -2.23
N MET A 136 0.24 8.39 -3.35
CA MET A 136 -0.56 8.90 -4.48
C MET A 136 -1.44 7.82 -5.09
N VAL A 137 -0.98 6.56 -5.15
CA VAL A 137 -1.82 5.41 -5.55
C VAL A 137 -3.05 5.30 -4.65
N GLY A 138 -2.84 5.24 -3.32
CA GLY A 138 -3.97 5.14 -2.38
C GLY A 138 -4.92 6.34 -2.41
N VAL A 139 -4.39 7.55 -2.59
CA VAL A 139 -5.18 8.76 -2.82
C VAL A 139 -6.03 8.61 -4.07
N GLY A 140 -5.42 8.17 -5.19
CA GLY A 140 -6.10 7.97 -6.47
C GLY A 140 -7.23 6.96 -6.37
N VAL A 141 -6.97 5.79 -5.78
CA VAL A 141 -7.96 4.72 -5.56
C VAL A 141 -9.16 5.22 -4.75
N THR A 142 -8.88 5.90 -3.63
CA THR A 142 -9.95 6.34 -2.73
C THR A 142 -10.80 7.44 -3.34
N PHE A 143 -10.18 8.44 -3.97
CA PHE A 143 -10.94 9.49 -4.67
C PHE A 143 -11.71 8.94 -5.89
N ALA A 144 -11.10 8.01 -6.65
CA ALA A 144 -11.77 7.39 -7.79
C ALA A 144 -13.09 6.74 -7.36
N ARG A 145 -13.04 5.92 -6.30
CA ARG A 145 -14.23 5.20 -5.83
C ARG A 145 -15.30 6.15 -5.29
N PHE A 146 -14.93 7.05 -4.39
CA PHE A 146 -15.93 7.82 -3.65
C PHE A 146 -16.40 9.08 -4.36
N LEU A 147 -15.69 9.52 -5.41
CA LEU A 147 -16.17 10.54 -6.36
C LEU A 147 -16.73 9.92 -7.66
N GLU A 148 -16.72 8.61 -7.79
CA GLU A 148 -17.19 7.86 -8.97
C GLU A 148 -16.53 8.33 -10.28
N VAL A 149 -15.22 8.55 -10.24
CA VAL A 149 -14.40 8.99 -11.37
C VAL A 149 -13.31 7.96 -11.69
N SER A 150 -12.64 8.12 -12.83
CA SER A 150 -11.48 7.27 -13.15
C SER A 150 -10.34 7.47 -12.13
N THR A 151 -9.49 6.44 -11.96
CA THR A 151 -8.34 6.49 -11.04
C THR A 151 -7.41 7.66 -11.35
N THR A 152 -7.19 7.97 -12.64
CA THR A 152 -6.40 9.13 -13.07
C THR A 152 -7.01 10.44 -12.57
N THR A 153 -8.33 10.62 -12.74
CA THR A 153 -9.03 11.82 -12.28
C THR A 153 -8.99 11.92 -10.75
N GLY A 154 -9.20 10.80 -10.06
CA GLY A 154 -9.11 10.72 -8.60
C GLY A 154 -7.73 11.11 -8.09
N LEU A 155 -6.67 10.64 -8.76
CA LEU A 155 -5.28 11.00 -8.44
C LEU A 155 -5.02 12.51 -8.61
N LEU A 156 -5.48 13.12 -9.71
CA LEU A 156 -5.30 14.56 -9.96
C LEU A 156 -6.04 15.42 -8.92
N ILE A 157 -7.28 15.07 -8.59
CA ILE A 157 -8.06 15.76 -7.55
C ILE A 157 -7.36 15.63 -6.21
N GLY A 158 -6.96 14.41 -5.84
CA GLY A 158 -6.28 14.15 -4.59
C GLY A 158 -4.95 14.89 -4.47
N SER A 159 -4.17 14.95 -5.56
CA SER A 159 -2.91 15.71 -5.61
C SER A 159 -3.14 17.21 -5.40
N ALA A 160 -4.19 17.78 -5.97
CA ALA A 160 -4.56 19.18 -5.73
C ALA A 160 -4.94 19.44 -4.26
N VAL A 161 -5.65 18.51 -3.63
CA VAL A 161 -5.99 18.57 -2.20
C VAL A 161 -4.74 18.47 -1.33
N VAL A 162 -3.83 17.51 -1.61
CA VAL A 162 -2.53 17.39 -0.91
C VAL A 162 -1.73 18.69 -1.03
N PHE A 163 -1.67 19.25 -2.23
CA PHE A 163 -0.99 20.52 -2.48
C PHE A 163 -1.56 21.63 -1.61
N ALA A 164 -2.87 21.77 -1.59
CA ALA A 164 -3.53 22.88 -0.90
C ALA A 164 -3.25 22.89 0.62
N TYR A 165 -3.20 21.73 1.28
CA TYR A 165 -3.00 21.73 2.72
C TYR A 165 -1.53 21.54 3.16
N ALA A 166 -0.71 20.81 2.40
CA ALA A 166 0.67 20.52 2.80
C ALA A 166 1.59 21.73 2.65
N VAL A 167 1.43 22.50 1.57
CA VAL A 167 2.30 23.65 1.25
C VAL A 167 2.24 24.76 2.31
N PHE A 168 1.13 24.92 3.02
CA PHE A 168 0.93 26.00 3.99
C PHE A 168 1.16 25.59 5.44
N GLY A 169 1.03 24.30 5.79
CA GLY A 169 0.97 23.81 7.16
C GLY A 169 2.32 23.80 7.91
N GLY A 170 3.40 23.39 7.26
CA GLY A 170 4.66 23.06 7.95
C GLY A 170 4.49 21.98 9.02
N MET A 171 5.56 21.62 9.76
CA MET A 171 5.51 20.55 10.77
C MET A 171 4.44 20.79 11.85
N LYS A 172 4.27 22.04 12.29
CA LYS A 172 3.29 22.38 13.32
C LYS A 172 1.85 22.11 12.84
N GLY A 173 1.50 22.64 11.67
CA GLY A 173 0.17 22.42 11.08
C GLY A 173 -0.08 20.95 10.76
N ILE A 174 0.90 20.26 10.14
CA ILE A 174 0.82 18.84 9.80
C ILE A 174 0.63 18.00 11.07
N THR A 175 1.36 18.26 12.16
CA THR A 175 1.26 17.49 13.40
C THR A 175 -0.16 17.53 13.99
N TYR A 176 -0.77 18.70 14.12
CA TYR A 176 -2.11 18.80 14.68
C TYR A 176 -3.20 18.27 13.73
N THR A 177 -3.02 18.44 12.42
CA THR A 177 -3.92 17.84 11.43
C THR A 177 -3.86 16.31 11.49
N GLN A 178 -2.67 15.73 11.64
CA GLN A 178 -2.48 14.28 11.75
C GLN A 178 -3.11 13.69 13.03
N VAL A 179 -3.20 14.44 14.13
CA VAL A 179 -3.96 13.99 15.31
C VAL A 179 -5.43 13.79 14.96
N ALA A 180 -6.04 14.74 14.26
CA ALA A 180 -7.43 14.60 13.80
C ALA A 180 -7.57 13.46 12.78
N GLN A 181 -6.62 13.35 11.85
CA GLN A 181 -6.58 12.24 10.88
C GLN A 181 -6.43 10.89 11.56
N TYR A 182 -5.61 10.77 12.62
CA TYR A 182 -5.50 9.54 13.42
C TYR A 182 -6.85 9.12 13.99
N ILE A 183 -7.57 10.05 14.61
CA ILE A 183 -8.88 9.77 15.22
C ILE A 183 -9.86 9.26 14.16
N VAL A 184 -9.93 9.94 13.02
CA VAL A 184 -10.82 9.53 11.92
C VAL A 184 -10.43 8.16 11.37
N LEU A 185 -9.15 7.92 11.05
CA LEU A 185 -8.72 6.68 10.45
C LEU A 185 -8.87 5.46 11.37
N ILE A 186 -8.57 5.59 12.68
CA ILE A 186 -8.69 4.45 13.59
C ILE A 186 -10.15 4.04 13.80
N ILE A 187 -11.06 5.01 13.90
CA ILE A 187 -12.50 4.77 13.99
C ILE A 187 -13.01 4.16 12.67
N ALA A 188 -12.57 4.69 11.53
CA ALA A 188 -12.94 4.22 10.20
C ALA A 188 -12.45 2.80 9.91
N TYR A 189 -11.34 2.36 10.53
CA TYR A 189 -10.82 1.01 10.37
C TYR A 189 -11.49 0.00 11.31
N THR A 190 -11.68 0.39 12.57
CA THR A 190 -12.15 -0.54 13.61
C THR A 190 -13.66 -0.77 13.57
N ILE A 191 -14.47 0.25 13.27
CA ILE A 191 -15.93 0.10 13.25
C ILE A 191 -16.40 -0.96 12.24
N PRO A 192 -16.05 -0.88 10.94
CA PRO A 192 -16.47 -1.90 9.99
C PRO A 192 -15.89 -3.28 10.32
N ALA A 193 -14.66 -3.36 10.82
CA ALA A 193 -14.07 -4.61 11.27
C ALA A 193 -14.88 -5.28 12.40
N ILE A 194 -15.38 -4.51 13.35
CA ILE A 194 -16.26 -5.00 14.42
C ILE A 194 -17.57 -5.54 13.84
N PHE A 195 -18.25 -4.80 12.96
CA PHE A 195 -19.51 -5.26 12.36
C PHE A 195 -19.31 -6.53 11.54
N ILE A 196 -18.25 -6.61 10.73
CA ILE A 196 -17.97 -7.79 9.92
C ILE A 196 -17.62 -8.99 10.82
N SER A 197 -16.84 -8.78 11.87
CA SER A 197 -16.51 -9.83 12.85
C SER A 197 -17.76 -10.35 13.56
N LEU A 198 -18.67 -9.47 13.97
CA LEU A 198 -19.96 -9.86 14.55
C LEU A 198 -20.81 -10.69 13.57
N ASN A 199 -20.85 -10.30 12.30
CA ASN A 199 -21.62 -11.01 11.27
C ASN A 199 -21.04 -12.40 10.97
N LEU A 200 -19.72 -12.53 10.90
CA LEU A 200 -19.07 -13.77 10.48
C LEU A 200 -18.78 -14.73 11.65
N THR A 201 -18.54 -14.20 12.85
CA THR A 201 -18.06 -15.02 13.99
C THR A 201 -18.78 -14.77 15.31
N GLY A 202 -19.65 -13.77 15.37
CA GLY A 202 -20.33 -13.38 16.63
C GLY A 202 -19.42 -12.66 17.64
N HIS A 203 -18.13 -12.43 17.33
CA HIS A 203 -17.20 -11.78 18.25
C HIS A 203 -17.12 -10.27 18.00
N PHE A 204 -17.25 -9.50 19.09
CA PHE A 204 -17.09 -8.03 19.03
C PHE A 204 -15.65 -7.59 18.68
N LEU A 205 -14.63 -8.32 19.18
CA LEU A 205 -13.24 -8.02 18.87
C LEU A 205 -12.82 -8.81 17.61
N PRO A 206 -12.45 -8.14 16.50
CA PRO A 206 -12.04 -8.81 15.27
C PRO A 206 -10.87 -9.78 15.45
N GLN A 207 -9.97 -9.49 16.40
CA GLN A 207 -8.84 -10.37 16.74
C GLN A 207 -9.32 -11.71 17.30
N LEU A 208 -10.39 -11.73 18.08
CA LEU A 208 -11.02 -12.95 18.60
C LEU A 208 -11.85 -13.63 17.52
N GLY A 209 -12.53 -12.86 16.67
CA GLY A 209 -13.24 -13.40 15.51
C GLY A 209 -12.31 -14.11 14.54
N PHE A 210 -11.10 -13.59 14.32
CA PHE A 210 -10.09 -14.20 13.45
C PHE A 210 -9.69 -15.63 13.87
N ILE A 211 -9.65 -15.90 15.16
CA ILE A 211 -9.34 -17.22 15.72
C ILE A 211 -10.60 -17.96 16.26
N GLY A 212 -11.76 -17.38 16.05
CA GLY A 212 -13.05 -17.91 16.53
C GLY A 212 -13.72 -18.84 15.52
N SER A 213 -14.92 -19.29 15.89
CA SER A 213 -15.76 -20.14 15.04
C SER A 213 -16.55 -19.33 14.01
N TYR A 214 -16.86 -19.93 12.87
CA TYR A 214 -17.71 -19.34 11.85
C TYR A 214 -19.19 -19.46 12.26
N ALA A 215 -19.82 -18.35 12.58
CA ALA A 215 -21.16 -18.30 13.17
C ALA A 215 -22.29 -18.87 12.30
N PRO A 216 -22.32 -18.65 10.94
CA PRO A 216 -23.39 -19.19 10.09
C PRO A 216 -23.49 -20.71 10.05
N THR A 217 -22.44 -21.45 10.40
CA THR A 217 -22.46 -22.93 10.51
C THR A 217 -22.83 -23.43 11.92
N GLY A 218 -23.37 -22.57 12.79
CA GLY A 218 -23.68 -22.93 14.17
C GLY A 218 -22.46 -22.98 15.09
N GLY A 219 -21.29 -22.58 14.61
CA GLY A 219 -20.05 -22.53 15.39
C GLY A 219 -19.23 -23.83 15.40
N ASP A 220 -19.58 -24.82 14.58
CA ASP A 220 -18.91 -26.12 14.55
C ASP A 220 -17.57 -26.11 13.80
N VAL A 221 -17.31 -25.06 12.97
CA VAL A 221 -16.11 -24.91 12.16
C VAL A 221 -15.40 -23.62 12.52
N TYR A 222 -14.07 -23.67 12.66
CA TYR A 222 -13.28 -22.46 12.86
C TYR A 222 -13.31 -21.59 11.59
N PHE A 223 -13.26 -20.26 11.81
CA PHE A 223 -13.31 -19.27 10.71
C PHE A 223 -12.19 -19.50 9.68
N LEU A 224 -10.96 -19.75 10.11
CA LEU A 224 -9.82 -19.99 9.22
C LEU A 224 -9.95 -21.30 8.45
N ASP A 225 -10.47 -22.38 9.08
CA ASP A 225 -10.72 -23.65 8.40
C ASP A 225 -11.82 -23.48 7.33
N LYS A 226 -12.83 -22.64 7.64
CA LYS A 226 -13.88 -22.30 6.67
C LYS A 226 -13.32 -21.51 5.50
N LEU A 227 -12.45 -20.54 5.76
CA LEU A 227 -11.79 -19.76 4.71
C LEU A 227 -10.90 -20.68 3.84
N ASP A 228 -10.12 -21.56 4.46
CA ASP A 228 -9.28 -22.51 3.74
C ASP A 228 -10.11 -23.43 2.83
N GLN A 229 -11.21 -23.98 3.34
CA GLN A 229 -12.14 -24.78 2.54
C GLN A 229 -12.65 -23.99 1.32
N VAL A 230 -13.17 -22.78 1.53
CA VAL A 230 -13.74 -21.94 0.45
C VAL A 230 -12.70 -21.63 -0.64
N VAL A 231 -11.49 -21.24 -0.26
CA VAL A 231 -10.47 -20.86 -1.26
C VAL A 231 -9.88 -22.10 -1.96
N THR A 232 -9.72 -23.23 -1.26
CA THR A 232 -9.19 -24.48 -1.86
C THR A 232 -10.17 -25.13 -2.81
N ASP A 233 -11.46 -25.08 -2.53
CA ASP A 233 -12.50 -25.57 -3.44
C ASP A 233 -12.42 -24.86 -4.81
N LEU A 234 -12.03 -23.58 -4.82
CA LEU A 234 -11.84 -22.78 -6.01
C LEU A 234 -10.41 -22.85 -6.58
N GLY A 235 -9.61 -23.81 -6.14
CA GLY A 235 -8.27 -24.09 -6.66
C GLY A 235 -7.18 -23.12 -6.19
N PHE A 236 -7.47 -22.19 -5.28
CA PHE A 236 -6.45 -21.38 -4.62
C PHE A 236 -5.67 -22.20 -3.58
N ALA A 237 -4.48 -21.73 -3.20
CA ALA A 237 -3.81 -22.26 -2.03
C ALA A 237 -4.62 -21.94 -0.76
N ALA A 238 -4.58 -22.83 0.23
CA ALA A 238 -5.16 -22.55 1.53
C ALA A 238 -4.61 -21.22 2.08
N TYR A 239 -5.46 -20.41 2.69
CA TYR A 239 -5.06 -19.11 3.26
C TYR A 239 -3.97 -19.28 4.33
N THR A 240 -4.03 -20.39 5.07
CA THR A 240 -3.07 -20.73 6.13
C THR A 240 -1.84 -21.51 5.62
N ALA A 241 -1.78 -21.87 4.32
CA ALA A 241 -0.66 -22.62 3.78
C ALA A 241 0.62 -21.80 3.72
N ASP A 242 1.75 -22.43 4.02
CA ASP A 242 3.07 -21.85 3.77
C ASP A 242 3.45 -22.10 2.30
N THR A 243 3.39 -21.04 1.51
CA THR A 243 3.66 -21.08 0.05
C THR A 243 4.89 -20.30 -0.36
N THR A 244 5.66 -19.77 0.61
CA THR A 244 6.68 -18.74 0.35
C THR A 244 8.11 -19.27 0.48
N ASN A 245 9.02 -18.66 -0.31
CA ASN A 245 10.45 -18.83 -0.13
C ASN A 245 10.90 -18.21 1.19
N MET A 246 11.37 -19.03 2.14
CA MET A 246 11.78 -18.60 3.48
C MET A 246 12.88 -17.52 3.45
N LEU A 247 13.83 -17.61 2.51
CA LEU A 247 14.89 -16.60 2.37
C LEU A 247 14.30 -15.25 1.96
N ASN A 248 13.42 -15.25 0.96
CA ASN A 248 12.75 -14.03 0.52
C ASN A 248 11.90 -13.42 1.63
N MET A 249 11.18 -14.25 2.38
CA MET A 249 10.35 -13.83 3.50
C MET A 249 11.17 -13.21 4.63
N PHE A 250 12.29 -13.83 4.98
CA PHE A 250 13.24 -13.29 5.96
C PHE A 250 13.80 -11.93 5.50
N LEU A 251 14.23 -11.84 4.24
CA LEU A 251 14.79 -10.61 3.69
C LEU A 251 13.74 -9.49 3.54
N ILE A 252 12.48 -9.81 3.19
CA ILE A 252 11.39 -8.82 3.23
C ILE A 252 11.21 -8.30 4.65
N THR A 253 11.11 -9.19 5.64
CA THR A 253 10.95 -8.80 7.04
C THR A 253 12.10 -7.91 7.50
N MET A 254 13.35 -8.30 7.19
CA MET A 254 14.55 -7.51 7.46
C MET A 254 14.51 -6.14 6.75
N SER A 255 14.19 -6.12 5.46
CA SER A 255 14.09 -4.91 4.65
C SER A 255 13.10 -3.92 5.26
N LEU A 256 11.92 -4.41 5.63
CA LEU A 256 10.89 -3.59 6.26
C LEU A 256 11.30 -3.14 7.66
N MET A 257 11.91 -4.02 8.46
CA MET A 257 12.29 -3.73 9.84
C MET A 257 13.41 -2.69 9.93
N ILE A 258 14.52 -2.93 9.27
CA ILE A 258 15.65 -1.99 9.32
C ILE A 258 15.39 -0.73 8.48
N GLY A 259 14.68 -0.88 7.36
CA GLY A 259 14.27 0.25 6.53
C GLY A 259 13.38 1.24 7.27
N THR A 260 12.44 0.75 8.07
CA THR A 260 11.62 1.56 8.97
C THR A 260 12.46 2.52 9.82
N ALA A 261 13.52 2.01 10.41
CA ALA A 261 14.40 2.80 11.26
C ALA A 261 15.26 3.83 10.47
N GLY A 262 15.27 3.71 9.15
CA GLY A 262 15.91 4.65 8.23
C GLY A 262 14.98 5.66 7.56
N LEU A 263 13.67 5.62 7.85
CA LEU A 263 12.70 6.49 7.17
C LEU A 263 12.76 7.95 7.68
N PRO A 264 13.08 8.91 6.80
CA PRO A 264 13.30 10.29 7.22
C PRO A 264 12.08 10.96 7.86
N HIS A 265 10.88 10.79 7.30
CA HIS A 265 9.64 11.41 7.79
C HIS A 265 9.22 10.90 9.17
N VAL A 266 9.54 9.65 9.51
CA VAL A 266 9.30 9.09 10.85
C VAL A 266 10.33 9.63 11.86
N ILE A 267 11.60 9.70 11.43
CA ILE A 267 12.70 10.18 12.29
C ILE A 267 12.50 11.62 12.72
N ILE A 268 12.07 12.51 11.82
CA ILE A 268 11.88 13.94 12.14
C ILE A 268 10.86 14.17 13.26
N ARG A 269 9.97 13.22 13.54
CA ARG A 269 9.01 13.29 14.65
C ARG A 269 9.66 13.36 16.02
N PHE A 270 10.84 12.77 16.19
CA PHE A 270 11.55 12.82 17.45
C PHE A 270 12.20 14.19 17.73
N PHE A 271 12.32 15.04 16.71
CA PHE A 271 12.82 16.41 16.89
C PHE A 271 11.73 17.40 17.31
N THR A 272 10.45 17.05 17.23
CA THR A 272 9.33 17.94 17.54
C THR A 272 8.99 18.05 19.03
N VAL A 273 9.44 17.11 19.85
CA VAL A 273 9.19 17.06 21.30
C VAL A 273 10.26 17.83 22.10
N PRO A 274 9.92 18.37 23.30
CA PRO A 274 10.85 19.22 24.07
C PRO A 274 12.07 18.48 24.61
N LYS A 275 11.89 17.25 25.12
CA LYS A 275 12.91 16.52 25.88
C LYS A 275 13.16 15.12 25.30
N VAL A 276 14.33 14.53 25.63
CA VAL A 276 14.67 13.14 25.29
C VAL A 276 13.70 12.14 25.92
N ALA A 277 13.26 12.41 27.16
CA ALA A 277 12.24 11.59 27.82
C ALA A 277 10.91 11.61 27.07
N ASP A 278 10.52 12.77 26.53
CA ASP A 278 9.29 12.92 25.74
C ASP A 278 9.38 12.18 24.40
N ALA A 279 10.58 12.08 23.80
CA ALA A 279 10.78 11.27 22.60
C ALA A 279 10.53 9.77 22.87
N ARG A 280 11.01 9.25 23.98
CA ARG A 280 10.74 7.85 24.41
C ARG A 280 9.26 7.62 24.71
N SER A 281 8.64 8.52 25.48
CA SER A 281 7.23 8.45 25.80
C SER A 281 6.35 8.53 24.55
N SER A 282 6.67 9.44 23.63
CA SER A 282 6.00 9.59 22.33
C SER A 282 6.10 8.32 21.49
N ALA A 283 7.27 7.68 21.46
CA ALA A 283 7.47 6.42 20.74
C ALA A 283 6.61 5.28 21.34
N GLY A 284 6.51 5.20 22.66
CA GLY A 284 5.64 4.24 23.35
C GLY A 284 4.16 4.46 23.01
N TRP A 285 3.68 5.70 23.04
CA TRP A 285 2.31 6.02 22.65
C TRP A 285 2.04 5.70 21.19
N ALA A 286 2.97 6.02 20.29
CA ALA A 286 2.81 5.67 18.87
C ALA A 286 2.68 4.16 18.67
N LEU A 287 3.47 3.34 19.37
CA LEU A 287 3.34 1.87 19.34
C LEU A 287 1.95 1.40 19.77
N VAL A 288 1.39 1.96 20.85
CA VAL A 288 0.03 1.63 21.30
C VAL A 288 -0.98 1.98 20.20
N PHE A 289 -0.87 3.17 19.63
CA PHE A 289 -1.79 3.64 18.60
C PHE A 289 -1.68 2.87 17.28
N ILE A 290 -0.47 2.44 16.90
CA ILE A 290 -0.24 1.58 15.73
C ILE A 290 -0.80 0.17 15.98
N ALA A 291 -0.60 -0.38 17.18
CA ALA A 291 -1.07 -1.72 17.52
C ALA A 291 -2.60 -1.86 17.42
N LEU A 292 -3.36 -0.79 17.69
CA LEU A 292 -4.82 -0.80 17.55
C LEU A 292 -5.26 -1.15 16.12
N LEU A 293 -4.57 -0.67 15.10
CA LEU A 293 -4.88 -1.01 13.70
C LEU A 293 -4.23 -2.34 13.29
N TYR A 294 -2.95 -2.53 13.62
CA TYR A 294 -2.19 -3.67 13.11
C TYR A 294 -2.62 -5.02 13.68
N THR A 295 -3.18 -5.05 14.88
CA THR A 295 -3.78 -6.28 15.44
C THR A 295 -5.12 -6.63 14.81
N VAL A 296 -5.82 -5.66 14.20
CA VAL A 296 -7.10 -5.87 13.50
C VAL A 296 -6.88 -6.25 12.03
N ALA A 297 -5.79 -5.79 11.39
CA ALA A 297 -5.56 -5.94 9.96
C ALA A 297 -5.60 -7.40 9.44
N PRO A 298 -5.03 -8.42 10.13
CA PRO A 298 -5.15 -9.82 9.70
C PRO A 298 -6.60 -10.31 9.64
N ALA A 299 -7.41 -9.94 10.64
CA ALA A 299 -8.83 -10.28 10.65
C ALA A 299 -9.58 -9.61 9.48
N VAL A 300 -9.33 -8.32 9.23
CA VAL A 300 -9.92 -7.60 8.09
C VAL A 300 -9.55 -8.27 6.77
N GLY A 301 -8.28 -8.63 6.57
CA GLY A 301 -7.80 -9.27 5.35
C GLY A 301 -8.46 -10.63 5.10
N SER A 302 -8.48 -11.51 6.10
CA SER A 302 -9.08 -12.84 6.00
C SER A 302 -10.61 -12.77 5.80
N MET A 303 -11.30 -11.91 6.55
CA MET A 303 -12.75 -11.70 6.42
C MET A 303 -13.11 -11.10 5.06
N ALA A 304 -12.31 -10.16 4.55
CA ALA A 304 -12.50 -9.60 3.22
C ALA A 304 -12.28 -10.65 2.12
N ARG A 305 -11.31 -11.55 2.30
CA ARG A 305 -11.09 -12.67 1.37
C ARG A 305 -12.28 -13.60 1.32
N LEU A 306 -12.83 -13.98 2.47
CA LEU A 306 -14.03 -14.80 2.54
C LEU A 306 -15.20 -14.10 1.83
N ASN A 307 -15.48 -12.85 2.21
CA ASN A 307 -16.61 -12.08 1.69
C ASN A 307 -16.56 -11.96 0.16
N ILE A 308 -15.44 -11.54 -0.42
CA ILE A 308 -15.36 -11.38 -1.88
C ILE A 308 -15.48 -12.72 -2.61
N THR A 309 -14.85 -13.78 -2.08
CA THR A 309 -14.88 -15.09 -2.72
C THR A 309 -16.30 -15.66 -2.75
N THR A 310 -17.01 -15.57 -1.62
CA THR A 310 -18.39 -16.07 -1.51
C THR A 310 -19.42 -15.18 -2.19
N THR A 311 -19.11 -13.90 -2.45
CA THR A 311 -19.96 -13.05 -3.28
C THR A 311 -19.99 -13.54 -4.73
N PHE A 312 -18.82 -13.82 -5.32
CA PHE A 312 -18.75 -14.30 -6.70
C PHE A 312 -19.10 -15.79 -6.84
N TRP A 313 -18.95 -16.57 -5.76
CA TRP A 313 -19.36 -17.98 -5.75
C TRP A 313 -20.10 -18.34 -4.45
N PRO A 314 -21.41 -18.04 -4.36
CA PRO A 314 -22.17 -18.24 -3.11
C PRO A 314 -22.20 -19.68 -2.61
N GLY A 315 -22.15 -20.69 -3.50
CA GLY A 315 -22.12 -22.10 -3.14
C GLY A 315 -20.86 -22.54 -2.42
N ALA A 316 -19.76 -21.80 -2.55
CA ALA A 316 -18.50 -22.13 -1.85
C ALA A 316 -18.63 -22.10 -0.32
N ILE A 317 -19.58 -21.35 0.22
CA ILE A 317 -19.78 -21.25 1.66
C ILE A 317 -20.34 -22.53 2.28
N ASP A 318 -21.17 -23.28 1.54
CA ASP A 318 -21.82 -24.50 2.02
C ASP A 318 -20.97 -25.76 1.78
N GLY A 319 -19.79 -25.62 1.15
CA GLY A 319 -19.01 -26.75 0.64
C GLY A 319 -19.62 -27.38 -0.61
N GLU A 320 -20.63 -26.74 -1.17
CA GLU A 320 -21.37 -27.15 -2.37
C GLU A 320 -21.06 -26.19 -3.52
N THR A 321 -19.80 -25.82 -3.68
CA THR A 321 -19.32 -24.79 -4.62
C THR A 321 -19.88 -24.97 -6.03
N PHE A 322 -20.07 -26.20 -6.45
CA PHE A 322 -20.54 -26.53 -7.81
C PHE A 322 -22.01 -26.98 -7.89
N SER A 323 -22.74 -26.99 -6.77
CA SER A 323 -24.19 -27.24 -6.75
C SER A 323 -25.02 -25.98 -6.96
N LYS A 324 -24.40 -24.81 -6.68
CA LYS A 324 -24.99 -23.49 -6.94
C LYS A 324 -24.15 -22.77 -7.99
N PRO A 325 -24.78 -22.05 -8.90
CA PRO A 325 -24.07 -21.29 -9.94
C PRO A 325 -23.19 -20.19 -9.32
N ALA A 326 -22.20 -19.75 -10.07
CA ALA A 326 -21.50 -18.50 -9.81
C ALA A 326 -22.49 -17.30 -9.88
N LEU A 327 -22.05 -16.13 -9.44
CA LEU A 327 -22.85 -14.91 -9.47
C LEU A 327 -23.22 -14.54 -10.91
N SER A 328 -24.52 -14.31 -11.16
CA SER A 328 -24.97 -13.91 -12.50
C SER A 328 -24.86 -12.40 -12.72
N ILE A 329 -24.57 -12.01 -13.96
CA ILE A 329 -24.55 -10.59 -14.38
C ILE A 329 -25.94 -9.97 -14.20
N ALA A 330 -27.01 -10.72 -14.48
CA ALA A 330 -28.39 -10.27 -14.28
C ALA A 330 -28.70 -9.96 -12.81
N GLU A 331 -28.14 -10.74 -11.88
CA GLU A 331 -28.28 -10.49 -10.45
C GLU A 331 -27.51 -9.23 -10.03
N ILE A 332 -26.30 -9.02 -10.54
CA ILE A 332 -25.54 -7.79 -10.28
C ILE A 332 -26.34 -6.55 -10.71
N ASP A 333 -27.00 -6.61 -11.85
CA ASP A 333 -27.73 -5.47 -12.41
C ASP A 333 -29.12 -5.24 -11.75
N SER A 334 -29.69 -6.27 -11.14
CA SER A 334 -31.03 -6.19 -10.52
C SER A 334 -31.01 -6.03 -8.99
N ASN A 335 -29.93 -6.44 -8.34
CA ASN A 335 -29.82 -6.42 -6.87
C ASN A 335 -29.10 -5.15 -6.38
N PRO A 336 -29.76 -4.22 -5.67
CA PRO A 336 -29.14 -3.02 -5.14
C PRO A 336 -27.95 -3.29 -4.21
N ASP A 337 -27.94 -4.40 -3.48
CA ASP A 337 -26.87 -4.77 -2.58
C ASP A 337 -25.57 -5.16 -3.32
N LEU A 338 -25.66 -5.46 -4.61
CA LEU A 338 -24.54 -5.76 -5.50
C LEU A 338 -24.11 -4.56 -6.38
N ALA A 339 -24.76 -3.42 -6.25
CA ALA A 339 -24.44 -2.22 -7.04
C ALA A 339 -22.99 -1.76 -6.87
N TRP A 340 -22.37 -2.12 -5.74
CA TRP A 340 -20.96 -1.84 -5.49
C TRP A 340 -20.03 -2.47 -6.56
N ILE A 341 -20.36 -3.61 -7.14
CA ILE A 341 -19.57 -4.27 -8.19
C ILE A 341 -19.44 -3.35 -9.40
N ARG A 342 -20.57 -2.81 -9.89
CA ARG A 342 -20.59 -1.85 -11.01
C ARG A 342 -19.88 -0.55 -10.67
N ASN A 343 -19.98 -0.09 -9.42
CA ASN A 343 -19.29 1.12 -8.99
C ASN A 343 -17.76 0.95 -8.98
N TRP A 344 -17.26 -0.21 -8.57
CA TRP A 344 -15.83 -0.52 -8.63
C TRP A 344 -15.35 -0.78 -10.07
N GLU A 345 -16.20 -1.39 -10.91
CA GLU A 345 -15.91 -1.59 -12.33
C GLU A 345 -15.65 -0.27 -13.06
N LYS A 346 -16.48 0.77 -12.81
CA LYS A 346 -16.29 2.12 -13.36
C LYS A 346 -14.93 2.73 -13.02
N THR A 347 -14.33 2.35 -11.90
CA THR A 347 -13.00 2.85 -11.51
C THR A 347 -11.85 2.12 -12.20
N GLY A 348 -12.11 0.99 -12.85
CA GLY A 348 -11.10 0.09 -13.42
C GLY A 348 -10.34 -0.74 -12.39
N LEU A 349 -10.74 -0.70 -11.11
CA LEU A 349 -10.08 -1.43 -10.02
C LEU A 349 -10.65 -2.82 -9.79
N LEU A 350 -11.82 -3.09 -10.35
CA LEU A 350 -12.45 -4.39 -10.47
C LEU A 350 -12.90 -4.54 -11.92
N SER A 351 -12.70 -5.70 -12.52
CA SER A 351 -13.23 -5.99 -13.85
C SER A 351 -13.55 -7.47 -14.00
N PHE A 352 -14.55 -7.76 -14.81
CA PHE A 352 -14.94 -9.11 -15.16
C PHE A 352 -15.37 -9.18 -16.64
N ALA A 353 -15.34 -10.39 -17.18
CA ALA A 353 -15.78 -10.65 -18.56
C ALA A 353 -16.39 -12.04 -18.60
N ASP A 354 -17.63 -12.12 -19.05
CA ASP A 354 -18.29 -13.38 -19.41
C ASP A 354 -17.60 -13.95 -20.67
N LYS A 355 -16.74 -14.94 -20.47
CA LYS A 355 -15.91 -15.53 -21.55
C LYS A 355 -16.60 -16.67 -22.29
N ASN A 356 -17.50 -17.38 -21.62
CA ASN A 356 -18.23 -18.52 -22.16
C ASN A 356 -19.65 -18.17 -22.62
N GLY A 357 -20.16 -16.95 -22.31
CA GLY A 357 -21.47 -16.46 -22.71
C GLY A 357 -22.63 -17.03 -21.89
N ASP A 358 -22.37 -17.56 -20.69
CA ASP A 358 -23.39 -18.16 -19.82
C ASP A 358 -24.09 -17.14 -18.89
N GLY A 359 -23.62 -15.88 -18.89
CA GLY A 359 -24.14 -14.82 -18.06
C GLY A 359 -23.73 -14.89 -16.59
N MET A 360 -22.79 -15.76 -16.24
CA MET A 360 -22.23 -15.91 -14.89
C MET A 360 -20.81 -15.31 -14.82
N ILE A 361 -20.27 -15.17 -13.61
CA ILE A 361 -18.88 -14.73 -13.40
C ILE A 361 -18.17 -15.78 -12.56
N GLN A 362 -17.42 -16.65 -13.21
CA GLN A 362 -16.64 -17.67 -12.54
C GLN A 362 -15.35 -17.09 -11.98
N TYR A 363 -15.21 -17.12 -10.66
CA TYR A 363 -14.01 -16.66 -9.94
C TYR A 363 -13.28 -17.86 -9.30
N PHE A 364 -12.12 -18.21 -9.85
CA PHE A 364 -11.29 -19.32 -9.37
C PHE A 364 -9.82 -19.08 -9.69
N ASN A 365 -8.93 -19.91 -9.15
CA ASN A 365 -7.51 -19.86 -9.47
C ASN A 365 -7.24 -20.54 -10.81
N GLU A 366 -7.23 -19.78 -11.88
CA GLU A 366 -6.87 -20.27 -13.22
C GLU A 366 -5.41 -20.73 -13.25
N LYS A 367 -5.17 -22.02 -13.49
CA LYS A 367 -3.82 -22.55 -13.54
C LYS A 367 -3.10 -22.14 -14.82
N LYS A 368 -1.77 -22.04 -14.73
CA LYS A 368 -0.92 -21.55 -15.81
C LYS A 368 -1.17 -22.22 -17.17
N PRO A 369 -1.35 -23.56 -17.31
CA PRO A 369 -1.63 -24.17 -18.61
C PRO A 369 -2.90 -23.60 -19.28
N VAL A 370 -3.96 -23.37 -18.51
CA VAL A 370 -5.22 -22.79 -19.01
C VAL A 370 -5.02 -21.32 -19.40
N ALA A 371 -4.37 -20.56 -18.52
CA ALA A 371 -4.09 -19.14 -18.78
C ALA A 371 -3.20 -18.92 -20.01
N ASP A 372 -2.14 -19.74 -20.17
CA ASP A 372 -1.24 -19.66 -21.33
C ASP A 372 -1.96 -20.06 -22.64
N ALA A 373 -2.78 -21.10 -22.62
CA ALA A 373 -3.59 -21.51 -23.78
C ALA A 373 -4.61 -20.44 -24.18
N ASN A 374 -5.35 -19.87 -23.22
CA ASN A 374 -6.28 -18.78 -23.47
C ASN A 374 -5.58 -17.52 -24.01
N LYS A 375 -4.39 -17.20 -23.50
CA LYS A 375 -3.57 -16.10 -24.00
C LYS A 375 -3.10 -16.33 -25.44
N ALA A 376 -2.69 -17.55 -25.77
CA ALA A 376 -2.27 -17.92 -27.12
C ALA A 376 -3.45 -17.80 -28.11
N LEU A 377 -4.63 -18.28 -27.73
CA LEU A 377 -5.86 -18.16 -28.52
C LEU A 377 -6.25 -16.68 -28.73
N GLY A 378 -6.19 -15.88 -27.68
CA GLY A 378 -6.45 -14.44 -27.77
C GLY A 378 -5.47 -13.72 -28.70
N ALA A 379 -4.17 -14.08 -28.67
CA ALA A 379 -3.16 -13.54 -29.56
C ALA A 379 -3.40 -13.95 -31.03
N ALA A 380 -3.77 -15.20 -31.28
CA ALA A 380 -4.09 -15.70 -32.64
C ALA A 380 -5.33 -14.98 -33.21
N ASN A 381 -6.40 -14.85 -32.43
CA ASN A 381 -7.60 -14.13 -32.83
C ASN A 381 -7.30 -12.63 -33.12
N LYS A 382 -6.48 -12.00 -32.32
CA LYS A 382 -6.05 -10.62 -32.54
C LYS A 382 -5.23 -10.49 -33.83
N ALA A 383 -4.29 -11.41 -34.06
CA ALA A 383 -3.50 -11.41 -35.29
C ALA A 383 -4.36 -11.53 -36.55
N LEU A 384 -5.42 -12.36 -36.50
CA LEU A 384 -6.39 -12.45 -37.60
C LEU A 384 -7.21 -11.15 -37.77
N ALA A 385 -7.63 -10.54 -36.67
CA ALA A 385 -8.41 -9.28 -36.71
C ALA A 385 -7.57 -8.10 -37.24
N ASP A 386 -6.28 -8.05 -36.90
CA ASP A 386 -5.34 -7.01 -37.31
C ASP A 386 -4.77 -7.24 -38.72
N ALA A 387 -5.02 -8.41 -39.35
CA ALA A 387 -4.52 -8.75 -40.67
C ALA A 387 -5.16 -7.87 -41.76
N ALA A 388 -4.32 -7.40 -42.69
CA ALA A 388 -4.78 -6.60 -43.82
C ALA A 388 -5.81 -7.35 -44.68
N ALA A 389 -6.66 -6.59 -45.38
CA ALA A 389 -7.77 -7.17 -46.13
C ALA A 389 -7.32 -8.11 -47.28
N ASP A 390 -6.13 -7.88 -47.79
CA ASP A 390 -5.44 -8.64 -48.88
C ASP A 390 -4.46 -9.68 -48.37
N ALA A 391 -4.28 -9.84 -47.05
CA ALA A 391 -3.38 -10.83 -46.47
C ALA A 391 -3.94 -12.25 -46.64
N ASP A 392 -3.01 -13.23 -46.83
CA ASP A 392 -3.37 -14.63 -46.74
C ASP A 392 -3.72 -14.98 -45.26
N LYS A 393 -5.00 -15.23 -45.01
CA LYS A 393 -5.53 -15.52 -43.66
C LYS A 393 -5.46 -16.98 -43.29
N ALA A 394 -5.22 -17.88 -44.23
CA ALA A 394 -5.20 -19.33 -43.96
C ALA A 394 -4.20 -19.77 -42.87
N PRO A 395 -2.94 -19.22 -42.80
CA PRO A 395 -2.03 -19.54 -41.70
C PRO A 395 -2.52 -19.04 -40.33
N LEU A 396 -3.21 -17.87 -40.30
CA LEU A 396 -3.74 -17.30 -39.07
C LEU A 396 -4.95 -18.09 -38.55
N GLU A 397 -5.83 -18.53 -39.46
CA GLU A 397 -6.96 -19.41 -39.13
C GLU A 397 -6.45 -20.78 -38.63
N ALA A 398 -5.40 -21.35 -39.25
CA ALA A 398 -4.78 -22.57 -38.76
C ALA A 398 -4.20 -22.40 -37.34
N ALA A 399 -3.54 -21.27 -37.07
CA ALA A 399 -3.04 -20.96 -35.73
C ALA A 399 -4.15 -20.82 -34.67
N ILE A 400 -5.33 -20.31 -35.04
CA ILE A 400 -6.48 -20.26 -34.16
C ILE A 400 -6.99 -21.66 -33.85
N VAL A 401 -7.09 -22.55 -34.84
CA VAL A 401 -7.50 -23.95 -34.65
C VAL A 401 -6.55 -24.68 -33.71
N GLU A 402 -5.24 -24.51 -33.89
CA GLU A 402 -4.22 -25.10 -33.00
C GLU A 402 -4.33 -24.55 -31.57
N ALA A 403 -4.45 -23.24 -31.43
CA ALA A 403 -4.60 -22.58 -30.13
C ALA A 403 -5.92 -23.01 -29.42
N GLN A 404 -7.01 -23.16 -30.17
CA GLN A 404 -8.28 -23.68 -29.62
C GLN A 404 -8.12 -25.12 -29.14
N ALA A 405 -7.47 -25.99 -29.90
CA ALA A 405 -7.21 -27.35 -29.47
C ALA A 405 -6.35 -27.43 -28.18
N ALA A 406 -5.40 -26.51 -28.03
CA ALA A 406 -4.63 -26.38 -26.78
C ALA A 406 -5.49 -25.94 -25.60
N VAL A 407 -6.43 -25.02 -25.80
CA VAL A 407 -7.43 -24.61 -24.78
C VAL A 407 -8.29 -25.81 -24.39
N ASP A 408 -8.88 -26.50 -25.36
CA ASP A 408 -9.75 -27.66 -25.11
C ASP A 408 -9.01 -28.78 -24.33
N ALA A 409 -7.76 -29.03 -24.67
CA ALA A 409 -6.92 -30.00 -23.95
C ALA A 409 -6.63 -29.53 -22.50
N ALA A 410 -6.33 -28.25 -22.31
CA ALA A 410 -6.07 -27.70 -20.97
C ALA A 410 -7.32 -27.71 -20.08
N LEU A 411 -8.50 -27.47 -20.64
CA LEU A 411 -9.78 -27.51 -19.94
C LEU A 411 -10.22 -28.94 -19.58
N ALA A 412 -9.86 -29.92 -20.40
CA ALA A 412 -10.17 -31.34 -20.17
C ALA A 412 -9.19 -32.00 -19.18
N ASP A 413 -8.06 -31.39 -18.88
CA ASP A 413 -7.07 -31.94 -17.96
C ASP A 413 -7.56 -31.87 -16.51
N PRO A 414 -7.73 -33.01 -15.80
CA PRO A 414 -8.12 -33.03 -14.39
C PRO A 414 -7.17 -32.26 -13.48
N ALA A 415 -5.90 -32.12 -13.85
CA ALA A 415 -4.93 -31.35 -13.07
C ALA A 415 -5.25 -29.85 -13.03
N ASN A 416 -5.99 -29.33 -14.01
CA ASN A 416 -6.43 -27.95 -14.08
C ASN A 416 -7.85 -27.74 -13.51
N GLY A 417 -8.53 -28.82 -13.14
CA GLY A 417 -9.88 -28.80 -12.62
C GLY A 417 -10.01 -28.19 -11.22
N ILE A 418 -11.23 -27.88 -10.84
CA ILE A 418 -11.64 -27.38 -9.53
C ILE A 418 -12.80 -28.25 -9.01
N GLY A 419 -12.89 -28.43 -7.69
CA GLY A 419 -13.95 -29.22 -7.07
C GLY A 419 -14.01 -30.68 -7.53
N GLY A 420 -12.90 -31.27 -7.93
CA GLY A 420 -12.82 -32.66 -8.38
C GLY A 420 -13.36 -32.93 -9.78
N LYS A 421 -13.71 -31.88 -10.55
CA LYS A 421 -14.17 -31.96 -11.95
C LYS A 421 -13.25 -31.15 -12.85
N THR A 422 -13.17 -31.54 -14.13
CA THR A 422 -12.47 -30.73 -15.14
C THR A 422 -13.23 -29.42 -15.40
N LEU A 423 -12.55 -28.42 -15.92
CA LEU A 423 -13.18 -27.17 -16.29
C LEU A 423 -14.17 -27.38 -17.45
N ALA A 424 -13.83 -28.26 -18.39
CA ALA A 424 -14.70 -28.64 -19.51
C ALA A 424 -16.04 -29.25 -19.04
N GLU A 425 -16.00 -30.16 -18.04
CA GLU A 425 -17.23 -30.75 -17.46
C GLU A 425 -18.14 -29.71 -16.80
N GLN A 426 -17.58 -28.57 -16.38
CA GLN A 426 -18.31 -27.48 -15.74
C GLN A 426 -18.68 -26.35 -16.71
N GLY A 427 -18.30 -26.45 -17.98
CA GLY A 427 -18.52 -25.40 -18.97
C GLY A 427 -17.67 -24.13 -18.74
N ILE A 428 -16.63 -24.21 -17.90
CA ILE A 428 -15.76 -23.11 -17.53
C ILE A 428 -14.61 -23.01 -18.53
N VAL A 429 -14.41 -21.84 -19.12
CA VAL A 429 -13.34 -21.57 -20.11
C VAL A 429 -12.15 -20.82 -19.52
N GLY A 430 -12.30 -20.20 -18.36
CA GLY A 430 -11.25 -19.45 -17.68
C GLY A 430 -11.81 -18.61 -16.54
N ASN A 431 -10.92 -18.01 -15.74
CA ASN A 431 -11.31 -17.10 -14.69
C ASN A 431 -11.88 -15.80 -15.30
N GLU A 432 -13.10 -15.45 -14.93
CA GLU A 432 -13.85 -14.34 -15.49
C GLU A 432 -13.81 -13.07 -14.64
N LEU A 433 -13.47 -13.17 -13.38
CA LEU A 433 -13.09 -12.02 -12.57
C LEU A 433 -11.64 -11.63 -12.93
N THR A 434 -11.49 -10.79 -13.94
CA THR A 434 -10.20 -10.53 -14.60
C THR A 434 -9.29 -9.63 -13.80
N THR A 435 -9.84 -8.73 -13.00
CA THR A 435 -9.09 -7.81 -12.15
C THR A 435 -9.77 -7.62 -10.81
N VAL A 436 -9.00 -7.77 -9.74
CA VAL A 436 -9.33 -7.28 -8.39
C VAL A 436 -8.09 -6.61 -7.84
N ASN A 437 -8.11 -5.30 -7.74
CA ASN A 437 -7.00 -4.55 -7.19
C ASN A 437 -6.93 -4.77 -5.67
N ASN A 438 -5.74 -5.09 -5.14
CA ASN A 438 -5.55 -5.33 -3.71
C ASN A 438 -5.98 -4.14 -2.84
N ASP A 439 -5.83 -2.92 -3.35
CA ASP A 439 -6.14 -1.70 -2.63
C ASP A 439 -7.64 -1.45 -2.41
N ILE A 440 -8.53 -2.22 -3.07
CA ILE A 440 -9.98 -2.07 -2.84
C ILE A 440 -10.47 -2.82 -1.59
N MET A 441 -9.73 -3.80 -1.09
CA MET A 441 -10.26 -4.78 -0.13
C MET A 441 -10.78 -4.16 1.17
N VAL A 442 -10.07 -3.19 1.76
CA VAL A 442 -10.56 -2.48 2.96
C VAL A 442 -11.73 -1.58 2.62
N LEU A 443 -11.65 -0.88 1.47
CA LEU A 443 -12.65 0.10 1.08
C LEU A 443 -13.95 -0.55 0.64
N ALA A 444 -13.89 -1.69 -0.05
CA ALA A 444 -15.05 -2.43 -0.54
C ALA A 444 -15.68 -3.37 0.50
N ASN A 445 -14.91 -3.84 1.49
CA ASN A 445 -15.42 -4.84 2.45
C ASN A 445 -16.69 -4.41 3.19
N PRO A 446 -16.86 -3.13 3.62
CA PRO A 446 -18.13 -2.67 4.19
C PRO A 446 -19.30 -2.70 3.20
N GLU A 447 -19.05 -2.48 1.91
CA GLU A 447 -20.06 -2.56 0.85
C GLU A 447 -20.43 -4.03 0.59
N ILE A 448 -19.43 -4.91 0.48
CA ILE A 448 -19.62 -6.36 0.29
C ILE A 448 -20.41 -6.96 1.46
N ALA A 449 -20.13 -6.52 2.68
CA ALA A 449 -20.82 -6.97 3.90
C ALA A 449 -22.16 -6.26 4.12
N ALA A 450 -22.65 -5.46 3.17
CA ALA A 450 -23.91 -4.70 3.23
C ALA A 450 -24.05 -3.87 4.52
N LEU A 451 -22.95 -3.23 4.97
CA LEU A 451 -22.98 -2.39 6.16
C LEU A 451 -23.69 -1.06 5.89
N PRO A 452 -24.21 -0.40 6.96
CA PRO A 452 -24.89 0.88 6.83
C PRO A 452 -24.07 1.92 6.08
N GLY A 453 -24.70 2.73 5.23
CA GLY A 453 -24.03 3.70 4.35
C GLY A 453 -23.11 4.70 5.07
N TRP A 454 -23.42 5.05 6.34
CA TRP A 454 -22.54 5.91 7.13
C TRP A 454 -21.18 5.25 7.47
N VAL A 455 -21.15 3.91 7.59
CA VAL A 455 -19.90 3.15 7.79
C VAL A 455 -19.05 3.20 6.53
N ILE A 456 -19.66 3.05 5.34
CA ILE A 456 -18.99 3.15 4.05
C ILE A 456 -18.38 4.56 3.89
N ALA A 457 -19.15 5.60 4.17
CA ALA A 457 -18.67 6.98 4.11
C ALA A 457 -17.53 7.28 5.11
N LEU A 458 -17.58 6.67 6.29
CA LEU A 458 -16.53 6.77 7.30
C LEU A 458 -15.23 6.11 6.82
N VAL A 459 -15.30 4.94 6.18
CA VAL A 459 -14.12 4.25 5.61
C VAL A 459 -13.49 5.09 4.49
N ALA A 460 -14.31 5.75 3.67
CA ALA A 460 -13.84 6.70 2.67
C ALA A 460 -12.99 7.82 3.28
N ALA A 461 -13.52 8.47 4.33
CA ALA A 461 -12.80 9.53 5.04
C ALA A 461 -11.52 8.99 5.72
N GLY A 462 -11.55 7.76 6.26
CA GLY A 462 -10.40 7.10 6.87
C GLY A 462 -9.29 6.78 5.88
N GLY A 463 -9.62 6.24 4.71
CA GLY A 463 -8.66 5.96 3.63
C GLY A 463 -7.96 7.22 3.14
N LEU A 464 -8.72 8.31 2.97
CA LEU A 464 -8.16 9.62 2.62
C LEU A 464 -7.28 10.18 3.75
N ALA A 465 -7.73 10.08 5.02
CA ALA A 465 -6.93 10.52 6.16
C ALA A 465 -5.59 9.80 6.22
N ALA A 466 -5.57 8.47 6.01
CA ALA A 466 -4.37 7.66 6.03
C ALA A 466 -3.37 8.04 4.91
N ALA A 467 -3.84 8.14 3.68
CA ALA A 467 -2.98 8.49 2.55
C ALA A 467 -2.43 9.92 2.66
N LEU A 468 -3.27 10.87 3.05
CA LEU A 468 -2.93 12.30 3.13
C LEU A 468 -2.00 12.61 4.30
N SER A 469 -2.17 11.94 5.46
CA SER A 469 -1.31 12.16 6.63
C SER A 469 0.15 11.84 6.33
N THR A 470 0.40 10.68 5.75
CA THR A 470 1.75 10.22 5.40
C THR A 470 2.33 11.00 4.23
N ALA A 471 1.52 11.31 3.20
CA ALA A 471 1.97 12.15 2.09
C ALA A 471 2.50 13.50 2.58
N ALA A 472 1.80 14.15 3.53
CA ALA A 472 2.22 15.42 4.10
C ALA A 472 3.55 15.33 4.86
N GLY A 473 3.75 14.27 5.65
CA GLY A 473 5.02 14.03 6.37
C GLY A 473 6.20 13.83 5.42
N LEU A 474 6.02 13.02 4.36
CA LEU A 474 7.02 12.77 3.33
C LEU A 474 7.37 14.03 2.55
N LEU A 475 6.37 14.79 2.13
CA LEU A 475 6.56 16.05 1.41
C LEU A 475 7.31 17.08 2.26
N LEU A 476 7.05 17.11 3.57
CA LEU A 476 7.80 17.95 4.49
C LEU A 476 9.26 17.49 4.61
N ALA A 477 9.53 16.18 4.67
CA ALA A 477 10.88 15.66 4.70
C ALA A 477 11.66 16.02 3.42
N ILE A 478 11.04 15.88 2.25
CA ILE A 478 11.61 16.30 0.96
C ILE A 478 11.89 17.81 0.96
N SER A 479 10.90 18.60 1.35
CA SER A 479 11.00 20.05 1.40
C SER A 479 12.11 20.53 2.33
N SER A 480 12.23 19.91 3.52
CA SER A 480 13.27 20.22 4.48
C SER A 480 14.67 19.88 3.98
N ALA A 481 14.82 18.72 3.35
CA ALA A 481 16.10 18.29 2.77
C ALA A 481 16.56 19.23 1.64
N ILE A 482 15.65 19.71 0.80
CA ILE A 482 16.01 20.65 -0.28
C ILE A 482 16.26 22.05 0.28
N SER A 483 15.35 22.60 1.08
CA SER A 483 15.46 24.00 1.53
C SER A 483 16.52 24.20 2.61
N HIS A 484 16.53 23.34 3.63
CA HIS A 484 17.44 23.46 4.76
C HIS A 484 18.81 22.83 4.48
N ASP A 485 18.86 21.59 3.98
CA ASP A 485 20.12 20.88 3.81
C ASP A 485 20.85 21.28 2.52
N LEU A 486 20.15 21.29 1.38
CA LEU A 486 20.77 21.58 0.10
C LEU A 486 20.95 23.10 -0.09
N ILE A 487 19.86 23.88 -0.03
CA ILE A 487 19.93 25.32 -0.36
C ILE A 487 20.68 26.08 0.72
N LYS A 488 20.19 26.07 1.97
CA LYS A 488 20.84 26.79 3.05
C LYS A 488 22.13 26.16 3.52
N GLY A 489 22.20 24.84 3.61
CA GLY A 489 23.38 24.13 4.13
C GLY A 489 24.56 24.09 3.16
N ALA A 490 24.33 24.15 1.83
CA ALA A 490 25.39 24.00 0.85
C ALA A 490 25.47 25.13 -0.19
N LEU A 491 24.33 25.56 -0.77
CA LEU A 491 24.33 26.49 -1.90
C LEU A 491 24.30 27.97 -1.49
N ASN A 492 23.52 28.33 -0.50
CA ASN A 492 23.35 29.72 -0.05
C ASN A 492 23.16 29.79 1.47
N PRO A 493 24.24 29.72 2.26
CA PRO A 493 24.18 29.78 3.73
C PRO A 493 23.53 31.05 4.30
N ASN A 494 23.52 32.13 3.52
CA ASN A 494 23.02 33.45 3.93
C ASN A 494 21.58 33.69 3.47
N ILE A 495 20.85 32.67 3.00
CA ILE A 495 19.45 32.82 2.59
C ILE A 495 18.60 33.33 3.76
N SER A 496 17.72 34.29 3.50
CA SER A 496 16.82 34.81 4.52
C SER A 496 15.80 33.76 4.95
N GLU A 497 15.27 33.85 6.16
CA GLU A 497 14.22 32.95 6.66
C GLU A 497 13.00 32.87 5.73
N LYS A 498 12.56 34.01 5.18
CA LYS A 498 11.48 34.07 4.20
C LYS A 498 11.85 33.35 2.89
N GLY A 499 13.09 33.49 2.45
CA GLY A 499 13.62 32.81 1.25
C GLY A 499 13.69 31.30 1.46
N GLU A 500 14.15 30.85 2.61
CA GLU A 500 14.20 29.43 2.98
C GLU A 500 12.79 28.80 3.02
N LEU A 501 11.81 29.47 3.63
CA LEU A 501 10.41 29.03 3.65
C LEU A 501 9.78 29.01 2.24
N LEU A 502 10.11 29.97 1.39
CA LEU A 502 9.64 29.97 0.00
C LEU A 502 10.23 28.80 -0.78
N ALA A 503 11.55 28.56 -0.63
CA ALA A 503 12.21 27.41 -1.25
C ALA A 503 11.61 26.09 -0.78
N ALA A 504 11.27 25.95 0.50
CA ALA A 504 10.60 24.78 1.05
C ALA A 504 9.24 24.54 0.38
N ARG A 505 8.42 25.57 0.22
CA ARG A 505 7.10 25.46 -0.44
C ARG A 505 7.20 25.09 -1.92
N ILE A 506 8.15 25.71 -2.64
CA ILE A 506 8.39 25.38 -4.06
C ILE A 506 8.87 23.93 -4.22
N SER A 507 9.79 23.47 -3.36
CA SER A 507 10.29 22.10 -3.37
C SER A 507 9.18 21.08 -3.10
N MET A 508 8.28 21.39 -2.18
CA MET A 508 7.11 20.56 -1.87
C MET A 508 6.14 20.51 -3.06
N ALA A 509 5.86 21.64 -3.69
CA ALA A 509 5.03 21.71 -4.89
C ALA A 509 5.61 20.84 -6.04
N PHE A 510 6.92 20.97 -6.28
CA PHE A 510 7.61 20.15 -7.28
C PHE A 510 7.53 18.64 -6.96
N ALA A 511 7.74 18.28 -5.69
CA ALA A 511 7.65 16.89 -5.25
C ALA A 511 6.24 16.29 -5.47
N ILE A 512 5.18 17.07 -5.24
CA ILE A 512 3.80 16.63 -5.49
C ILE A 512 3.58 16.38 -6.99
N VAL A 513 4.01 17.30 -7.84
CA VAL A 513 3.88 17.15 -9.30
C VAL A 513 4.61 15.90 -9.79
N LEU A 514 5.85 15.72 -9.33
CA LEU A 514 6.66 14.53 -9.69
C LEU A 514 6.01 13.22 -9.20
N ALA A 515 5.55 13.20 -7.94
CA ALA A 515 4.90 12.02 -7.37
C ALA A 515 3.56 11.71 -8.06
N THR A 516 2.81 12.73 -8.44
CA THR A 516 1.57 12.58 -9.23
C THR A 516 1.86 11.98 -10.59
N TRP A 517 2.85 12.52 -11.30
CA TRP A 517 3.24 12.00 -12.60
C TRP A 517 3.69 10.53 -12.54
N LEU A 518 4.52 10.17 -11.56
CA LEU A 518 4.93 8.79 -11.34
C LEU A 518 3.76 7.89 -10.87
N GLY A 519 2.83 8.45 -10.10
CA GLY A 519 1.62 7.75 -9.63
C GLY A 519 0.58 7.45 -10.72
N LEU A 520 0.71 8.04 -11.92
CA LEU A 520 -0.17 7.71 -13.06
C LEU A 520 0.07 6.29 -13.60
N ASN A 521 1.31 5.78 -13.49
CA ASN A 521 1.70 4.43 -13.89
C ASN A 521 2.54 3.80 -12.77
N PRO A 522 1.92 3.45 -11.63
CA PRO A 522 2.66 2.92 -10.50
C PRO A 522 3.21 1.52 -10.81
N PRO A 523 4.41 1.17 -10.30
CA PRO A 523 5.00 -0.15 -10.52
C PRO A 523 4.31 -1.28 -9.75
N GLY A 524 3.25 -0.99 -9.00
CA GLY A 524 2.48 -1.93 -8.21
C GLY A 524 1.43 -1.23 -7.34
N PHE A 525 0.69 -2.00 -6.55
CA PHE A 525 -0.25 -1.46 -5.57
C PHE A 525 0.49 -0.75 -4.41
N ALA A 526 -0.24 0.04 -3.61
CA ALA A 526 0.39 0.99 -2.69
C ALA A 526 1.39 0.35 -1.71
N ALA A 527 1.07 -0.79 -1.07
CA ALA A 527 1.99 -1.44 -0.14
C ALA A 527 3.26 -1.99 -0.81
N GLN A 528 3.17 -2.46 -2.05
CA GLN A 528 4.32 -2.96 -2.80
C GLN A 528 5.30 -1.83 -3.13
N VAL A 529 4.80 -0.70 -3.63
CA VAL A 529 5.63 0.48 -3.93
C VAL A 529 6.29 1.03 -2.68
N VAL A 530 5.54 1.10 -1.59
CA VAL A 530 6.06 1.55 -0.28
C VAL A 530 7.17 0.63 0.23
N ALA A 531 7.03 -0.70 0.07
CA ALA A 531 8.06 -1.65 0.49
C ALA A 531 9.41 -1.42 -0.21
N LEU A 532 9.43 -0.92 -1.47
CA LEU A 532 10.67 -0.55 -2.16
C LEU A 532 11.39 0.62 -1.46
N ALA A 533 10.64 1.60 -0.97
CA ALA A 533 11.21 2.73 -0.24
C ALA A 533 11.86 2.27 1.08
N PHE A 534 11.28 1.27 1.77
CA PHE A 534 11.90 0.66 2.94
C PHE A 534 13.19 -0.07 2.58
N GLY A 535 13.23 -0.80 1.46
CA GLY A 535 14.45 -1.43 0.95
C GLY A 535 15.56 -0.42 0.70
N LEU A 536 15.24 0.70 0.04
CA LEU A 536 16.18 1.79 -0.19
C LEU A 536 16.69 2.41 1.13
N ALA A 537 15.81 2.61 2.11
CA ALA A 537 16.18 3.13 3.43
C ALA A 537 17.05 2.14 4.21
N ALA A 538 16.76 0.83 4.09
CA ALA A 538 17.54 -0.25 4.70
C ALA A 538 18.98 -0.29 4.17
N ALA A 539 19.16 -0.05 2.86
CA ALA A 539 20.45 -0.05 2.19
C ALA A 539 21.28 1.23 2.41
N THR A 540 20.66 2.35 2.82
CA THR A 540 21.32 3.66 2.80
C THR A 540 21.30 4.39 4.14
N ILE A 541 20.13 4.94 4.52
CA ILE A 541 20.02 5.82 5.70
C ILE A 541 20.19 5.04 7.01
N PHE A 542 19.60 3.85 7.13
CA PHE A 542 19.68 3.08 8.36
C PHE A 542 21.13 2.71 8.74
N PRO A 543 21.97 2.13 7.84
CA PRO A 543 23.34 1.78 8.19
C PRO A 543 24.16 2.99 8.64
N VAL A 544 24.04 4.12 7.94
CA VAL A 544 24.81 5.32 8.28
C VAL A 544 24.38 5.94 9.60
N LEU A 545 23.09 5.88 9.95
CA LEU A 545 22.59 6.32 11.26
C LEU A 545 23.08 5.39 12.37
N MET A 546 22.90 4.09 12.19
CA MET A 546 23.27 3.09 13.18
C MET A 546 24.77 3.12 13.49
N MET A 547 25.58 3.09 12.44
CA MET A 547 27.03 3.17 12.58
C MET A 547 27.51 4.55 13.04
N GLY A 548 26.84 5.61 12.60
CA GLY A 548 27.12 6.98 13.05
C GLY A 548 26.93 7.17 14.55
N ILE A 549 25.95 6.49 15.15
CA ILE A 549 25.66 6.57 16.60
C ILE A 549 26.55 5.61 17.40
N PHE A 550 26.70 4.37 16.96
CA PHE A 550 27.29 3.29 17.79
C PHE A 550 28.69 2.87 17.40
N SER A 551 29.23 3.35 16.25
CA SER A 551 30.57 2.99 15.80
C SER A 551 31.52 4.19 15.80
N THR A 552 32.75 3.97 16.26
CA THR A 552 33.87 4.94 16.18
C THR A 552 34.79 4.67 14.99
N PHE A 553 34.62 3.55 14.29
CA PHE A 553 35.48 3.12 13.18
C PHE A 553 35.08 3.67 11.83
N VAL A 554 33.82 4.02 11.66
CA VAL A 554 33.28 4.47 10.37
C VAL A 554 33.75 5.88 10.07
N THR A 555 34.49 6.01 8.97
CA THR A 555 34.98 7.30 8.45
C THR A 555 33.92 7.95 7.54
N LYS A 556 34.12 9.22 7.18
CA LYS A 556 33.23 9.93 6.23
C LYS A 556 33.24 9.27 4.85
N GLU A 557 34.39 8.77 4.41
CA GLU A 557 34.55 8.07 3.13
C GLU A 557 33.75 6.76 3.11
N GLY A 558 33.83 5.99 4.21
CA GLY A 558 33.04 4.77 4.38
C GLY A 558 31.55 5.03 4.39
N ALA A 559 31.11 6.09 5.09
CA ALA A 559 29.70 6.49 5.12
C ALA A 559 29.17 6.92 3.74
N ILE A 560 29.96 7.73 3.00
CA ILE A 560 29.62 8.16 1.63
C ILE A 560 29.56 6.96 0.69
N ALA A 561 30.60 6.11 0.70
CA ALA A 561 30.67 4.93 -0.18
C ALA A 561 29.51 3.96 0.11
N GLY A 562 29.23 3.68 1.40
CA GLY A 562 28.12 2.80 1.78
C GLY A 562 26.76 3.32 1.31
N MET A 563 26.48 4.62 1.50
CA MET A 563 25.23 5.21 1.01
C MET A 563 25.10 5.16 -0.52
N ILE A 564 26.18 5.43 -1.25
CA ILE A 564 26.17 5.41 -2.73
C ILE A 564 26.00 3.98 -3.24
N VAL A 565 26.80 3.04 -2.74
CA VAL A 565 26.73 1.62 -3.17
C VAL A 565 25.35 1.04 -2.84
N GLY A 566 24.85 1.24 -1.61
CA GLY A 566 23.54 0.77 -1.20
C GLY A 566 22.42 1.36 -2.07
N LEU A 567 22.47 2.68 -2.34
CA LEU A 567 21.48 3.33 -3.21
C LEU A 567 21.51 2.76 -4.62
N VAL A 568 22.70 2.68 -5.22
CA VAL A 568 22.85 2.24 -6.62
C VAL A 568 22.50 0.77 -6.76
N ALA A 569 23.05 -0.12 -5.92
CA ALA A 569 22.79 -1.55 -6.00
C ALA A 569 21.30 -1.87 -5.84
N THR A 570 20.65 -1.28 -4.82
CA THR A 570 19.22 -1.50 -4.58
C THR A 570 18.36 -0.92 -5.68
N SER A 571 18.65 0.30 -6.15
CA SER A 571 17.90 0.91 -7.25
C SER A 571 18.03 0.13 -8.57
N VAL A 572 19.24 -0.31 -8.92
CA VAL A 572 19.48 -1.12 -10.12
C VAL A 572 18.71 -2.44 -10.03
N TYR A 573 18.74 -3.11 -8.87
CA TYR A 573 17.98 -4.34 -8.67
C TYR A 573 16.47 -4.12 -8.83
N ILE A 574 15.93 -3.06 -8.23
CA ILE A 574 14.51 -2.68 -8.36
C ILE A 574 14.16 -2.43 -9.83
N PHE A 575 14.93 -1.58 -10.53
CA PHE A 575 14.63 -1.20 -11.90
C PHE A 575 14.80 -2.33 -12.91
N MET A 576 15.70 -3.27 -12.63
CA MET A 576 15.91 -4.46 -13.48
C MET A 576 14.63 -5.30 -13.62
N TYR A 577 13.79 -5.36 -12.59
CA TYR A 577 12.54 -6.11 -12.58
C TYR A 577 11.29 -5.27 -12.79
N LEU A 578 11.27 -4.02 -12.30
CA LEU A 578 10.08 -3.16 -12.33
C LEU A 578 10.12 -2.10 -13.45
N GLY A 579 11.20 -2.06 -14.22
CA GLY A 579 11.43 -1.06 -15.26
C GLY A 579 12.22 0.15 -14.76
N TRP A 580 13.07 0.68 -15.65
CA TRP A 580 13.91 1.83 -15.35
C TRP A 580 13.06 3.06 -15.05
N PHE A 581 13.29 3.65 -13.89
CA PHE A 581 12.49 4.75 -13.34
C PHE A 581 10.97 4.45 -13.32
N PHE A 582 10.62 3.17 -13.15
CA PHE A 582 9.25 2.67 -13.17
C PHE A 582 8.49 2.86 -14.50
N VAL A 583 9.20 3.07 -15.60
CA VAL A 583 8.58 3.12 -16.93
C VAL A 583 8.22 1.70 -17.37
N PRO A 584 6.94 1.40 -17.67
CA PRO A 584 6.52 0.07 -18.09
C PRO A 584 7.25 -0.42 -19.34
N GLY A 585 7.63 -1.70 -19.37
CA GLY A 585 8.28 -2.34 -20.52
C GLY A 585 9.78 -2.04 -20.67
N THR A 586 10.40 -1.31 -19.73
CA THR A 586 11.85 -1.05 -19.71
C THR A 586 12.62 -1.98 -18.77
N ASN A 587 11.93 -2.93 -18.12
CA ASN A 587 12.55 -3.94 -17.27
C ASN A 587 13.41 -4.92 -18.10
N TRP A 588 14.53 -5.34 -17.52
CA TRP A 588 15.42 -6.30 -18.17
C TRP A 588 15.00 -7.75 -17.93
N LEU A 589 14.41 -8.02 -16.79
CA LEU A 589 13.95 -9.34 -16.36
C LEU A 589 12.47 -9.27 -15.95
N PRO A 590 11.71 -10.36 -16.13
CA PRO A 590 10.31 -10.42 -15.69
C PRO A 590 10.24 -10.38 -14.15
N ASN A 591 9.25 -9.66 -13.62
CA ASN A 591 9.02 -9.57 -12.17
C ASN A 591 8.20 -10.79 -11.70
N THR A 592 8.82 -11.96 -11.72
CA THR A 592 8.22 -13.22 -11.26
C THR A 592 9.18 -13.93 -10.29
N PRO A 593 8.67 -14.70 -9.31
CA PRO A 593 9.51 -15.38 -8.32
C PRO A 593 10.62 -16.24 -8.95
N ASP A 594 10.35 -16.90 -10.07
CA ASP A 594 11.30 -17.78 -10.77
C ASP A 594 12.43 -16.99 -11.46
N ALA A 595 12.18 -15.74 -11.82
CA ALA A 595 13.17 -14.87 -12.48
C ALA A 595 14.02 -14.08 -11.48
N HIS A 596 13.59 -13.97 -10.24
CA HIS A 596 14.33 -13.24 -9.20
C HIS A 596 15.62 -13.99 -8.84
N TRP A 597 16.72 -13.29 -8.72
CA TRP A 597 17.99 -13.87 -8.26
C TRP A 597 17.81 -14.51 -6.88
N PHE A 598 18.05 -15.80 -6.80
CA PHE A 598 17.83 -16.64 -5.59
C PHE A 598 16.41 -16.56 -5.03
N GLY A 599 15.42 -16.19 -5.84
CA GLY A 599 14.05 -15.99 -5.41
C GLY A 599 13.83 -14.74 -4.55
N ILE A 600 14.78 -13.79 -4.56
CA ILE A 600 14.73 -12.56 -3.75
C ILE A 600 13.97 -11.49 -4.52
N SER A 601 12.82 -11.07 -4.00
CA SER A 601 12.01 -10.02 -4.63
C SER A 601 12.67 -8.63 -4.53
N PRO A 602 12.33 -7.67 -5.42
CA PRO A 602 12.86 -6.31 -5.36
C PRO A 602 12.69 -5.63 -3.98
N ALA A 603 11.59 -5.88 -3.28
CA ALA A 603 11.34 -5.34 -1.93
C ALA A 603 12.23 -5.98 -0.84
N ALA A 604 12.74 -7.19 -1.09
CA ALA A 604 13.58 -7.93 -0.16
C ALA A 604 15.07 -7.59 -0.29
N PHE A 605 15.50 -6.93 -1.36
CA PHE A 605 16.92 -6.74 -1.67
C PHE A 605 17.63 -5.72 -0.77
N GLY A 606 16.90 -4.79 -0.16
CA GLY A 606 17.46 -3.70 0.65
C GLY A 606 18.53 -4.11 1.67
N PRO A 607 18.34 -5.16 2.49
CA PRO A 607 19.35 -5.61 3.46
C PRO A 607 20.66 -6.13 2.83
N ILE A 608 20.66 -6.44 1.55
CA ILE A 608 21.83 -6.93 0.79
C ILE A 608 22.59 -5.77 0.14
N GLY A 609 21.85 -4.76 -0.36
CA GLY A 609 22.42 -3.57 -1.00
C GLY A 609 23.05 -2.63 -0.02
#